data_07d01055a78772e300ca7a01c804ca34
#
_entry.id   07d01055a78772e300ca7a01c804ca34
#
_cell.length_a   1.000
_cell.length_b   1.000
_cell.length_c   1.000
_cell.angle_alpha   90.00
_cell.angle_beta   90.00
_cell.angle_gamma   90.00
#
_symmetry.space_group_name_H-M   'P 1'
#
loop_
_entity.id
_entity.type
_entity.pdbx_description
1 polymer ?
#
loop_
_entity_poly.entity_id
_entity_poly.type
_entity_poly.pdbx_seq_one_letter_code
_entity_poly.pdbx_strand_id
1 'polypeptide(L)'
;MLFRSLAPNINSYKRFQEGSFAPTTAAWGIDNRTAGFRLAGHGGSIRIECRVPGADVNPYLAFAGLIQAGLYGIENNLELEDPLMGNIYQNKKAKSVPGTLREAINLAKKSKLLPKIFQADVLEHYIHAAEWEQSEYDKSVNDWEHQRYFERG
;
A
#
# COMPACT_ATOMS: atom_id res chain seq x y z
N MET A 1 -8.18 -3.98 0.35
CA MET A 1 -6.77 -3.60 0.45
C MET A 1 -6.58 -2.21 -0.15
N LEU A 2 -6.14 -1.22 0.64
CA LEU A 2 -6.15 0.23 0.31
C LEU A 2 -4.91 0.71 -0.48
N PHE A 3 -4.08 -0.20 -1.03
CA PHE A 3 -2.75 0.18 -1.52
C PHE A 3 -2.74 1.27 -2.59
N ARG A 4 -3.71 1.30 -3.52
CA ARG A 4 -3.74 2.35 -4.55
C ARG A 4 -3.93 3.75 -3.96
N SER A 5 -4.78 3.91 -2.94
CA SER A 5 -4.97 5.20 -2.26
C SER A 5 -3.78 5.60 -1.38
N LEU A 6 -2.92 4.64 -1.02
CA LEU A 6 -1.74 4.83 -0.17
C LEU A 6 -0.42 4.86 -0.95
N ALA A 7 -0.39 4.38 -2.19
CA ALA A 7 0.77 4.32 -3.07
C ALA A 7 0.30 4.58 -4.52
N PRO A 8 0.10 5.87 -4.92
CA PRO A 8 -0.63 6.22 -6.13
C PRO A 8 0.16 6.11 -7.43
N ASN A 9 1.48 6.18 -7.40
CA ASN A 9 2.33 6.33 -8.57
C ASN A 9 3.22 5.12 -8.82
N ILE A 10 3.80 5.01 -10.02
CA ILE A 10 4.77 3.98 -10.39
C ILE A 10 5.93 3.94 -9.37
N ASN A 11 6.47 5.10 -9.00
CA ASN A 11 7.60 5.21 -8.08
C ASN A 11 7.25 4.87 -6.62
N SER A 12 5.98 4.96 -6.21
CA SER A 12 5.55 4.62 -4.85
C SER A 12 5.98 3.20 -4.45
N TYR A 13 5.95 2.27 -5.39
CA TYR A 13 6.22 0.85 -5.17
C TYR A 13 7.72 0.53 -5.08
N LYS A 14 8.58 1.36 -5.67
CA LYS A 14 10.05 1.20 -5.58
C LYS A 14 10.58 1.38 -4.16
N ARG A 15 9.76 1.97 -3.27
CA ARG A 15 10.08 2.16 -1.86
C ARG A 15 9.94 0.87 -1.04
N PHE A 16 9.08 -0.07 -1.45
CA PHE A 16 8.79 -1.30 -0.70
C PHE A 16 9.90 -2.35 -0.87
N GLN A 17 11.03 -2.09 -0.24
CA GLN A 17 12.21 -2.95 -0.29
C GLN A 17 12.70 -3.29 1.12
N GLU A 18 13.27 -4.47 1.29
CA GLU A 18 13.90 -4.88 2.55
C GLU A 18 15.02 -3.89 2.93
N GLY A 19 15.07 -3.52 4.21
CA GLY A 19 16.05 -2.56 4.73
C GLY A 19 15.73 -1.07 4.49
N SER A 20 14.70 -0.74 3.70
CA SER A 20 14.30 0.65 3.43
C SER A 20 13.46 1.28 4.55
N PHE A 21 13.09 0.52 5.58
CA PHE A 21 12.07 0.85 6.58
C PHE A 21 10.66 1.13 6.02
N ALA A 22 10.45 0.98 4.71
CA ALA A 22 9.11 0.87 4.16
C ALA A 22 8.63 -0.57 4.32
N PRO A 23 7.35 -0.80 4.66
CA PRO A 23 6.85 -2.14 4.91
C PRO A 23 6.72 -2.93 3.60
N THR A 24 7.14 -4.19 3.60
CA THR A 24 6.90 -5.13 2.50
C THR A 24 5.68 -6.01 2.72
N THR A 25 5.07 -5.91 3.90
CA THR A 25 3.92 -6.72 4.30
C THR A 25 2.82 -5.88 4.94
N ALA A 26 1.57 -6.34 4.83
CA ALA A 26 0.40 -5.73 5.46
C ALA A 26 0.19 -6.25 6.90
N ALA A 27 1.26 -6.37 7.66
CA ALA A 27 1.24 -6.85 9.05
C ALA A 27 1.26 -5.69 10.04
N TRP A 28 0.94 -5.98 11.29
CA TRP A 28 1.07 -5.03 12.38
C TRP A 28 2.02 -5.55 13.48
N GLY A 29 2.55 -4.63 14.26
CA GLY A 29 3.42 -4.97 15.38
C GLY A 29 3.52 -3.84 16.38
N ILE A 30 3.87 -4.20 17.65
CA ILE A 30 4.05 -3.26 18.72
C ILE A 30 5.46 -2.66 18.59
N ASP A 31 5.51 -1.34 18.47
CA ASP A 31 6.74 -0.54 18.31
C ASP A 31 7.70 -1.06 17.22
N ASN A 32 7.16 -1.70 16.18
CA ASN A 32 7.93 -2.36 15.14
C ASN A 32 7.95 -1.56 13.85
N ARG A 33 9.12 -1.03 13.50
CA ARG A 33 9.30 -0.18 12.29
C ARG A 33 9.37 -0.96 10.98
N THR A 34 9.41 -2.28 11.00
CA THR A 34 9.33 -3.13 9.80
C THR A 34 7.89 -3.54 9.47
N ALA A 35 6.93 -3.23 10.36
CA ALA A 35 5.50 -3.49 10.16
C ALA A 35 4.83 -2.45 9.24
N GLY A 36 3.76 -2.84 8.55
CA GLY A 36 2.88 -1.95 7.82
C GLY A 36 2.07 -1.03 8.72
N PHE A 37 1.65 -1.56 9.86
CA PHE A 37 0.97 -0.82 10.94
C PHE A 37 1.75 -0.98 12.23
N ARG A 38 2.23 0.12 12.78
CA ARG A 38 2.97 0.17 14.04
C ARG A 38 2.06 0.72 15.13
N LEU A 39 1.80 -0.08 16.15
CA LEU A 39 1.20 0.41 17.38
C LEU A 39 2.31 1.01 18.24
N ALA A 40 2.28 2.33 18.47
CA ALA A 40 3.31 3.05 19.17
C ALA A 40 2.75 3.89 20.32
N GLY A 41 3.58 4.20 21.31
CA GLY A 41 3.23 4.99 22.50
C GLY A 41 2.74 4.14 23.66
N HIS A 42 2.51 4.82 24.80
CA HIS A 42 2.04 4.22 26.05
C HIS A 42 0.95 5.09 26.68
N GLY A 43 0.03 4.46 27.38
CA GLY A 43 -1.07 5.18 28.07
C GLY A 43 -1.84 6.07 27.11
N GLY A 44 -2.00 7.34 27.42
CA GLY A 44 -2.73 8.32 26.60
C GLY A 44 -2.04 8.72 25.28
N SER A 45 -0.81 8.26 25.02
CA SER A 45 -0.08 8.54 23.78
C SER A 45 -0.14 7.39 22.75
N ILE A 46 -0.91 6.35 23.04
CA ILE A 46 -1.08 5.21 22.09
C ILE A 46 -1.66 5.69 20.79
N ARG A 47 -1.03 5.27 19.69
CA ARG A 47 -1.44 5.60 18.33
C ARG A 47 -1.08 4.50 17.34
N ILE A 48 -1.80 4.46 16.24
CA ILE A 48 -1.49 3.60 15.09
C ILE A 48 -0.77 4.45 14.05
N GLU A 49 0.44 4.01 13.68
CA GLU A 49 1.22 4.59 12.60
C GLU A 49 1.08 3.71 11.36
N CYS A 50 0.37 4.19 10.34
CA CYS A 50 0.34 3.53 9.03
C CYS A 50 1.59 3.92 8.24
N ARG A 51 2.44 2.94 7.94
CA ARG A 51 3.76 3.13 7.32
C ARG A 51 3.77 2.85 5.81
N VAL A 52 2.62 2.45 5.27
CA VAL A 52 2.45 2.17 3.83
C VAL A 52 2.50 3.44 2.98
N PRO A 53 1.84 4.57 3.34
CA PRO A 53 1.84 5.77 2.52
C PRO A 53 3.24 6.37 2.35
N GLY A 54 3.52 6.89 1.16
CA GLY A 54 4.66 7.76 0.87
C GLY A 54 4.27 9.24 0.93
N ALA A 55 5.24 10.13 0.67
CA ALA A 55 5.00 11.58 0.60
C ALA A 55 4.17 11.99 -0.64
N ASP A 56 4.04 11.10 -1.61
CA ASP A 56 3.31 11.27 -2.87
C ASP A 56 1.82 10.92 -2.79
N VAL A 57 1.33 10.60 -1.58
CA VAL A 57 -0.07 10.25 -1.35
C VAL A 57 -0.97 11.50 -1.33
N ASN A 58 -2.20 11.36 -1.83
CA ASN A 58 -3.26 12.33 -1.54
C ASN A 58 -3.76 12.12 -0.10
N PRO A 59 -3.47 13.06 0.84
CA PRO A 59 -3.78 12.85 2.25
C PRO A 59 -5.28 12.71 2.53
N TYR A 60 -6.13 13.42 1.79
CA TYR A 60 -7.59 13.34 1.99
C TYR A 60 -8.11 11.94 1.70
N LEU A 61 -7.64 11.33 0.63
CA LEU A 61 -8.05 9.98 0.23
C LEU A 61 -7.42 8.90 1.10
N ALA A 62 -6.18 9.12 1.52
CA ALA A 62 -5.52 8.22 2.46
C ALA A 62 -6.24 8.19 3.81
N PHE A 63 -6.56 9.35 4.37
CA PHE A 63 -7.30 9.44 5.62
C PHE A 63 -8.72 8.87 5.49
N ALA A 64 -9.45 9.24 4.44
CA ALA A 64 -10.78 8.68 4.20
C ALA A 64 -10.75 7.15 4.14
N GLY A 65 -9.81 6.58 3.36
CA GLY A 65 -9.67 5.14 3.24
C GLY A 65 -9.26 4.44 4.53
N LEU A 66 -8.33 5.03 5.31
CA LEU A 66 -7.89 4.45 6.59
C LEU A 66 -9.00 4.50 7.65
N ILE A 67 -9.71 5.62 7.76
CA ILE A 67 -10.82 5.79 8.70
C ILE A 67 -11.95 4.81 8.34
N GLN A 68 -12.36 4.75 7.09
CA GLN A 68 -13.43 3.83 6.64
C GLN A 68 -13.03 2.36 6.82
N ALA A 69 -11.77 2.01 6.58
CA ALA A 69 -11.29 0.65 6.84
C ALA A 69 -11.32 0.31 8.34
N GLY A 70 -10.97 1.27 9.21
CA GLY A 70 -11.04 1.09 10.66
C GLY A 70 -12.50 0.93 11.14
N LEU A 71 -13.41 1.80 10.68
CA LEU A 71 -14.84 1.71 10.99
C LEU A 71 -15.43 0.38 10.53
N TYR A 72 -15.12 -0.03 9.29
CA TYR A 72 -15.54 -1.34 8.78
C TYR A 72 -15.07 -2.50 9.67
N GLY A 73 -13.84 -2.44 10.17
CA GLY A 73 -13.31 -3.45 11.10
C GLY A 73 -14.09 -3.50 12.41
N ILE A 74 -14.42 -2.36 12.98
CA ILE A 74 -15.19 -2.24 14.23
C ILE A 74 -16.63 -2.74 14.02
N GLU A 75 -17.32 -2.25 12.98
CA GLU A 75 -18.71 -2.60 12.66
C GLU A 75 -18.90 -4.09 12.37
N ASN A 76 -17.88 -4.74 11.81
CA ASN A 76 -17.92 -6.18 11.50
C ASN A 76 -17.22 -7.05 12.54
N ASN A 77 -16.82 -6.49 13.68
CA ASN A 77 -16.13 -7.19 14.77
C ASN A 77 -14.95 -8.06 14.26
N LEU A 78 -14.12 -7.47 13.38
CA LEU A 78 -12.99 -8.20 12.82
C LEU A 78 -11.93 -8.42 13.90
N GLU A 79 -11.55 -9.67 14.10
CA GLU A 79 -10.45 -10.02 14.97
C GLU A 79 -9.10 -9.74 14.31
N LEU A 80 -8.16 -9.22 15.10
CA LEU A 80 -6.78 -9.01 14.67
C LEU A 80 -5.99 -10.29 14.84
N GLU A 81 -5.15 -10.58 13.86
CA GLU A 81 -4.08 -11.57 14.01
C GLU A 81 -3.09 -11.08 15.10
N ASP A 82 -2.32 -11.98 15.69
CA ASP A 82 -1.30 -11.63 16.66
C ASP A 82 -0.25 -10.66 16.09
N PRO A 83 0.28 -9.73 16.91
CA PRO A 83 1.31 -8.81 16.48
C PRO A 83 2.58 -9.56 16.08
N LEU A 84 3.18 -9.18 14.95
CA LEU A 84 4.44 -9.76 14.53
C LEU A 84 5.62 -9.11 15.24
N MET A 85 6.52 -9.95 15.72
CA MET A 85 7.73 -9.56 16.45
C MET A 85 8.97 -9.67 15.56
N GLY A 86 10.03 -8.94 15.92
CA GLY A 86 11.31 -9.00 15.25
C GLY A 86 11.32 -8.38 13.84
N ASN A 87 12.18 -8.87 12.96
CA ASN A 87 12.30 -8.38 11.59
C ASN A 87 11.21 -8.97 10.69
N ILE A 88 10.16 -8.20 10.43
CA ILE A 88 8.99 -8.66 9.64
C ILE A 88 9.33 -8.86 8.15
N TYR A 89 10.39 -8.26 7.62
CA TYR A 89 10.83 -8.53 6.23
C TYR A 89 11.09 -10.01 5.97
N GLN A 90 11.53 -10.74 6.98
CA GLN A 90 11.83 -12.17 6.89
C GLN A 90 10.60 -13.07 7.11
N ASN A 91 9.45 -12.50 7.45
CA ASN A 91 8.23 -13.28 7.70
C ASN A 91 7.50 -13.61 6.39
N LYS A 92 7.70 -14.84 5.90
CA LYS A 92 7.10 -15.35 4.66
C LYS A 92 5.59 -15.65 4.77
N LYS A 93 5.02 -15.67 5.97
CA LYS A 93 3.58 -15.95 6.20
C LYS A 93 2.71 -14.70 6.10
N ALA A 94 3.28 -13.52 6.35
CA ALA A 94 2.55 -12.27 6.27
C ALA A 94 2.22 -11.92 4.80
N LYS A 95 1.00 -11.38 4.58
CA LYS A 95 0.57 -10.95 3.25
C LYS A 95 1.45 -9.81 2.75
N SER A 96 2.06 -9.99 1.60
CA SER A 96 2.88 -8.96 0.96
C SER A 96 2.03 -7.76 0.53
N VAL A 97 2.63 -6.59 0.56
CA VAL A 97 2.12 -5.42 -0.18
C VAL A 97 2.41 -5.65 -1.69
N PRO A 98 1.61 -5.09 -2.60
CA PRO A 98 1.94 -5.18 -4.02
C PRO A 98 3.28 -4.50 -4.30
N GLY A 99 4.10 -5.12 -5.12
CA GLY A 99 5.43 -4.62 -5.49
C GLY A 99 5.40 -3.65 -6.68
N THR A 100 4.26 -3.55 -7.39
CA THR A 100 4.09 -2.70 -8.57
C THR A 100 2.71 -2.07 -8.60
N LEU A 101 2.57 -0.94 -9.33
CA LEU A 101 1.27 -0.32 -9.57
C LEU A 101 0.32 -1.29 -10.29
N ARG A 102 0.82 -2.07 -11.23
CA ARG A 102 0.04 -3.11 -11.95
C ARG A 102 -0.57 -4.15 -11.02
N GLU A 103 0.21 -4.66 -10.08
CA GLU A 103 -0.29 -5.60 -9.08
C GLU A 103 -1.35 -4.95 -8.18
N ALA A 104 -1.13 -3.69 -7.77
CA ALA A 104 -2.09 -2.96 -6.96
C ALA A 104 -3.42 -2.72 -7.69
N ILE A 105 -3.40 -2.38 -8.99
CA ILE A 105 -4.59 -2.27 -9.83
C ILE A 105 -5.35 -3.60 -9.87
N ASN A 106 -4.65 -4.70 -10.12
CA ASN A 106 -5.26 -6.03 -10.20
C ASN A 106 -5.92 -6.45 -8.86
N LEU A 107 -5.27 -6.12 -7.74
CA LEU A 107 -5.82 -6.36 -6.40
C LEU A 107 -7.02 -5.46 -6.11
N ALA A 108 -6.99 -4.19 -6.54
CA ALA A 108 -8.09 -3.25 -6.37
C ALA A 108 -9.34 -3.74 -7.12
N LYS A 109 -9.20 -4.11 -8.39
CA LYS A 109 -10.31 -4.64 -9.22
C LYS A 109 -10.96 -5.90 -8.65
N LYS A 110 -10.18 -6.76 -8.00
CA LYS A 110 -10.67 -8.01 -7.39
C LYS A 110 -11.16 -7.83 -5.95
N SER A 111 -11.02 -6.64 -5.37
CA SER A 111 -11.35 -6.39 -3.98
C SER A 111 -12.85 -6.33 -3.75
N LYS A 112 -13.35 -7.19 -2.86
CA LYS A 112 -14.73 -7.11 -2.35
C LYS A 112 -14.91 -6.08 -1.24
N LEU A 113 -13.81 -5.56 -0.70
CA LEU A 113 -13.80 -4.60 0.40
C LEU A 113 -13.80 -3.16 -0.08
N LEU A 114 -13.05 -2.83 -1.15
CA LEU A 114 -12.94 -1.45 -1.64
C LEU A 114 -14.30 -0.81 -1.98
N PRO A 115 -15.28 -1.51 -2.62
CA PRO A 115 -16.61 -0.96 -2.86
C PRO A 115 -17.43 -0.69 -1.58
N LYS A 116 -17.00 -1.23 -0.44
CA LYS A 116 -17.63 -0.96 0.87
C LYS A 116 -16.98 0.23 1.59
N ILE A 117 -15.80 0.64 1.16
CA ILE A 117 -15.00 1.72 1.76
C ILE A 117 -15.14 3.01 0.95
N PHE A 118 -15.14 2.91 -0.38
CA PHE A 118 -15.26 4.05 -1.28
C PHE A 118 -16.57 3.99 -2.06
N GLN A 119 -17.10 5.16 -2.40
CA GLN A 119 -18.20 5.26 -3.36
C GLN A 119 -17.76 4.71 -4.73
N ALA A 120 -18.72 4.16 -5.47
CA ALA A 120 -18.43 3.43 -6.70
C ALA A 120 -17.72 4.31 -7.76
N ASP A 121 -18.21 5.53 -7.95
CA ASP A 121 -17.65 6.51 -8.88
C ASP A 121 -16.21 6.94 -8.51
N VAL A 122 -15.96 7.15 -7.21
CA VAL A 122 -14.62 7.45 -6.69
C VAL A 122 -13.66 6.28 -6.96
N LEU A 123 -14.09 5.05 -6.67
CA LEU A 123 -13.28 3.86 -6.87
C LEU A 123 -12.98 3.62 -8.36
N GLU A 124 -13.99 3.77 -9.22
CA GLU A 124 -13.86 3.63 -10.67
C GLU A 124 -12.87 4.66 -11.24
N HIS A 125 -13.05 5.92 -10.88
CA HIS A 125 -12.13 6.99 -11.29
C HIS A 125 -10.68 6.70 -10.85
N TYR A 126 -10.51 6.22 -9.61
CA TYR A 126 -9.18 5.88 -9.08
C TYR A 126 -8.52 4.72 -9.82
N ILE A 127 -9.26 3.68 -10.12
CA ILE A 127 -8.78 2.53 -10.90
C ILE A 127 -8.42 2.98 -12.31
N HIS A 128 -9.29 3.75 -12.97
CA HIS A 128 -9.07 4.25 -14.32
C HIS A 128 -7.81 5.13 -14.40
N ALA A 129 -7.65 6.08 -13.48
CA ALA A 129 -6.45 6.92 -13.42
C ALA A 129 -5.16 6.11 -13.23
N ALA A 130 -5.22 5.03 -12.43
CA ALA A 130 -4.08 4.14 -12.26
C ALA A 130 -3.75 3.33 -13.50
N GLU A 131 -4.77 2.86 -14.22
CA GLU A 131 -4.58 2.13 -15.47
C GLU A 131 -3.99 3.02 -16.55
N TRP A 132 -4.44 4.25 -16.63
CA TRP A 132 -3.87 5.24 -17.53
C TRP A 132 -2.40 5.49 -17.22
N GLU A 133 -2.05 5.78 -15.97
CA GLU A 133 -0.66 5.96 -15.50
C GLU A 133 0.21 4.76 -15.85
N GLN A 134 -0.27 3.54 -15.60
CA GLN A 134 0.44 2.31 -15.93
C GLN A 134 0.62 2.14 -17.45
N SER A 135 -0.41 2.47 -18.23
CA SER A 135 -0.35 2.39 -19.70
C SER A 135 0.65 3.37 -20.29
N GLU A 136 0.71 4.59 -19.78
CA GLU A 136 1.68 5.60 -20.23
C GLU A 136 3.11 5.20 -19.86
N TYR A 137 3.30 4.66 -18.67
CA TYR A 137 4.60 4.15 -18.25
C TYR A 137 5.08 2.99 -19.14
N ASP A 138 4.18 2.07 -19.52
CA ASP A 138 4.52 0.90 -20.35
C ASP A 138 4.92 1.29 -21.79
N LYS A 139 4.49 2.45 -22.25
CA LYS A 139 4.86 2.99 -23.59
C LYS A 139 6.17 3.79 -23.56
N SER A 140 6.60 4.20 -22.38
CA SER A 140 7.79 5.05 -22.23
C SER A 140 9.06 4.22 -22.16
N VAL A 141 10.09 4.65 -22.86
CA VAL A 141 11.45 4.13 -22.71
C VAL A 141 12.11 4.86 -21.54
N ASN A 142 12.48 4.12 -20.51
CA ASN A 142 13.15 4.70 -19.34
C ASN A 142 14.68 4.66 -19.49
N ASP A 143 15.39 5.39 -18.62
CA ASP A 143 16.85 5.51 -18.69
C ASP A 143 17.57 4.16 -18.59
N TRP A 144 17.03 3.21 -17.79
CA TRP A 144 17.63 1.89 -17.66
C TRP A 144 17.51 1.09 -18.95
N GLU A 145 16.36 1.14 -19.63
CA GLU A 145 16.15 0.49 -20.92
C GLU A 145 17.04 1.12 -21.99
N HIS A 146 17.10 2.46 -22.02
CA HIS A 146 17.97 3.19 -22.91
C HIS A 146 19.45 2.81 -22.72
N GLN A 147 19.97 2.84 -21.49
CA GLN A 147 21.34 2.45 -21.20
C GLN A 147 21.64 0.98 -21.52
N ARG A 148 20.65 0.10 -21.26
CA ARG A 148 20.82 -1.34 -21.45
C ARG A 148 20.80 -1.78 -22.89
N TYR A 149 19.96 -1.13 -23.72
CA TYR A 149 19.65 -1.62 -25.06
C TYR A 149 20.07 -0.68 -26.19
N PHE A 150 20.57 0.52 -25.91
CA PHE A 150 20.94 1.53 -26.93
C PHE A 150 21.86 0.99 -28.04
N GLU A 151 22.81 0.14 -27.68
CA GLU A 151 23.75 -0.47 -28.65
C GLU A 151 23.32 -1.88 -29.12
N ARG A 152 22.14 -2.34 -28.72
CA ARG A 152 21.65 -3.71 -28.98
C ARG A 152 20.36 -3.77 -29.78
N GLY A 153 19.80 -2.61 -30.12
CA GLY A 153 18.57 -2.46 -30.89
C GLY A 153 18.75 -2.49 -32.39
#